data_5c6bac970ae01d0a80496d8ac2647071
#
_entry.id   5c6bac970ae01d0a80496d8ac2647071
#
_cell.length_a   1.000
_cell.length_b   1.000
_cell.length_c   1.000
_cell.angle_alpha   90.00
_cell.angle_beta   90.00
_cell.angle_gamma   90.00
#
_symmetry.space_group_name_H-M   'P 1'
#
loop_
_entity.id
_entity.type
_entity.pdbx_description
1 polymer ?
#
loop_
_entity_poly.entity_id
_entity_poly.type
_entity_poly.pdbx_seq_one_letter_code
_entity_poly.pdbx_strand_id
1 'polypeptide(L)'
;MRPLLPLVLMLGILLTPVVQAQKAVQTAQTDCPVVRVEAQQLPDLNVPRSGHSVFVVNGEVTVVGGHTSGFVLTPTAEYYKDGEWHLLKTVYAHDGGFSVVLKSGKVLLAGGFKDNLGISQSFEVEMYDPTTHHFDGFGCLDQKRASATAIELDSGKVLITGNWYADDGMECFDGQTSFLPVKVIRQPRYLPHLFHMSDGDIMVVGGYDTKGQPIDTIIVERMKGEPFWAPLFKTWRPLQYDLAIHGDDSFIGNYTYLMPVEDKNGQMAIAEVRDTLFSLLATDYPVPMASPWGKITYYTPVYADRQHQRGYVMGCDSTGRQYALCIDYAQRPALLTLYHTDPLTDGITITIPVMTDEGNLMLTGIKTVTKPNFNFYPSSQVWLLRFNTDDQAASVSSHHYWLWGSLVLAVLVLVVIGVAQRKKPSLKSERAPQSDVDDELMQRLSQLMAQEKPYLNSELKVSDLADRLGISSRNLSECIRNSTGNTFTNFVNAYRIEEAMQLMRQQPDIKITEVFLSSGFANETTFFRIFKAFTGMTPNEWRSTERTGRHEE
;
A
#
# COMPACT_ATOMS: atom_id res chain seq x y z
N MET A 1 -50.18 34.98 -43.92
CA MET A 1 -49.37 34.77 -42.73
C MET A 1 -50.17 33.94 -41.73
N ARG A 2 -49.95 32.65 -41.66
CA ARG A 2 -50.42 31.62 -40.71
C ARG A 2 -49.71 30.33 -41.03
N PRO A 3 -49.51 29.41 -40.13
CA PRO A 3 -48.77 29.48 -38.87
C PRO A 3 -47.59 28.46 -38.84
N LEU A 4 -46.40 28.90 -38.40
CA LEU A 4 -45.25 28.02 -38.13
C LEU A 4 -45.21 27.50 -36.67
N LEU A 5 -46.24 27.81 -35.86
CA LEU A 5 -46.23 27.51 -34.43
C LEU A 5 -46.44 26.01 -34.05
N PRO A 6 -47.22 25.19 -34.78
CA PRO A 6 -47.40 23.79 -34.38
C PRO A 6 -46.20 22.88 -34.71
N LEU A 7 -45.32 23.28 -35.66
CA LEU A 7 -44.17 22.44 -36.03
C LEU A 7 -43.02 22.51 -34.99
N VAL A 8 -42.86 23.66 -34.34
CA VAL A 8 -41.86 23.86 -33.29
C VAL A 8 -42.24 23.16 -31.98
N LEU A 9 -43.56 23.11 -31.67
CA LEU A 9 -44.03 22.37 -30.50
C LEU A 9 -43.95 20.84 -30.70
N MET A 10 -44.17 20.33 -31.92
CA MET A 10 -44.00 18.90 -32.19
C MET A 10 -42.53 18.46 -32.19
N LEU A 11 -41.60 19.29 -32.64
CA LEU A 11 -40.16 18.99 -32.51
C LEU A 11 -39.67 19.06 -31.06
N GLY A 12 -40.22 19.95 -30.25
CA GLY A 12 -39.89 20.04 -28.81
C GLY A 12 -40.37 18.83 -28.00
N ILE A 13 -41.52 18.25 -28.37
CA ILE A 13 -42.09 17.08 -27.71
C ILE A 13 -41.40 15.78 -28.12
N LEU A 14 -40.80 15.71 -29.31
CA LEU A 14 -40.01 14.55 -29.77
C LEU A 14 -38.55 14.56 -29.30
N LEU A 15 -38.00 15.73 -28.93
CA LEU A 15 -36.64 15.83 -28.43
C LEU A 15 -36.53 15.62 -26.90
N THR A 16 -37.59 15.87 -26.14
CA THR A 16 -37.60 15.67 -24.68
C THR A 16 -37.43 14.22 -24.26
N PRO A 17 -38.03 13.19 -24.89
CA PRO A 17 -37.78 11.81 -24.52
C PRO A 17 -36.37 11.31 -24.93
N VAL A 18 -35.79 11.86 -26.01
CA VAL A 18 -34.43 11.50 -26.44
C VAL A 18 -33.38 12.07 -25.49
N VAL A 19 -33.55 13.31 -25.02
CA VAL A 19 -32.66 13.93 -24.04
C VAL A 19 -32.82 13.29 -22.66
N GLN A 20 -34.04 12.90 -22.29
CA GLN A 20 -34.27 12.13 -21.06
C GLN A 20 -33.78 10.69 -21.17
N ALA A 21 -33.87 10.05 -22.34
CA ALA A 21 -33.30 8.74 -22.58
C ALA A 21 -31.74 8.80 -22.57
N GLN A 22 -31.15 9.85 -23.14
CA GLN A 22 -29.68 10.06 -23.02
C GLN A 22 -29.26 10.37 -21.59
N LYS A 23 -30.01 11.12 -20.79
CA LYS A 23 -29.77 11.29 -19.37
C LYS A 23 -29.99 10.00 -18.55
N ALA A 24 -31.00 9.20 -18.91
CA ALA A 24 -31.27 7.91 -18.26
C ALA A 24 -30.20 6.85 -18.66
N VAL A 25 -29.65 6.93 -19.86
CA VAL A 25 -28.52 6.07 -20.29
C VAL A 25 -27.20 6.49 -19.62
N GLN A 26 -27.06 7.77 -19.24
CA GLN A 26 -25.91 8.24 -18.45
C GLN A 26 -26.02 7.91 -16.95
N THR A 27 -27.16 7.44 -16.45
CA THR A 27 -27.34 7.04 -15.04
C THR A 27 -27.43 5.52 -14.82
N ALA A 28 -27.38 4.73 -15.86
CA ALA A 28 -27.14 3.28 -15.76
C ALA A 28 -25.62 3.03 -15.85
N GLN A 29 -24.85 3.62 -14.95
CA GLN A 29 -23.48 3.23 -14.70
C GLN A 29 -23.57 1.87 -13.99
N THR A 30 -23.40 0.79 -14.74
CA THR A 30 -23.25 -0.53 -14.14
C THR A 30 -21.98 -0.50 -13.33
N ASP A 31 -22.07 -0.81 -12.04
CA ASP A 31 -20.90 -0.84 -11.16
C ASP A 31 -19.93 -1.95 -11.60
N CYS A 32 -18.62 -1.74 -11.38
CA CYS A 32 -17.60 -2.75 -11.60
C CYS A 32 -18.03 -4.07 -10.94
N PRO A 33 -17.95 -5.22 -11.63
CA PRO A 33 -18.33 -6.52 -11.06
C PRO A 33 -17.55 -6.81 -9.78
N VAL A 34 -18.27 -7.17 -8.71
CA VAL A 34 -17.70 -7.55 -7.41
C VAL A 34 -17.92 -9.04 -7.21
N VAL A 35 -16.82 -9.81 -7.13
CA VAL A 35 -16.82 -11.27 -7.13
C VAL A 35 -16.06 -11.79 -5.92
N ARG A 36 -16.61 -12.79 -5.24
CA ARG A 36 -15.90 -13.48 -4.18
C ARG A 36 -14.81 -14.36 -4.78
N VAL A 37 -13.54 -14.15 -4.36
CA VAL A 37 -12.43 -15.00 -4.75
C VAL A 37 -12.36 -16.25 -3.88
N GLU A 38 -11.93 -17.37 -4.44
CA GLU A 38 -11.55 -18.54 -3.66
C GLU A 38 -10.27 -18.23 -2.89
N ALA A 39 -10.38 -18.14 -1.55
CA ALA A 39 -9.26 -17.91 -0.65
C ALA A 39 -8.98 -19.19 0.14
N GLN A 40 -7.85 -19.83 -0.15
CA GLN A 40 -7.40 -21.04 0.54
C GLN A 40 -6.34 -20.67 1.57
N GLN A 41 -6.56 -21.03 2.84
CA GLN A 41 -5.49 -20.96 3.83
C GLN A 41 -4.49 -22.07 3.57
N LEU A 42 -3.23 -21.72 3.40
CA LEU A 42 -2.10 -22.63 3.31
C LEU A 42 -1.52 -22.92 4.69
N PRO A 43 -0.60 -23.88 4.86
CA PRO A 43 0.17 -24.03 6.08
C PRO A 43 0.82 -22.70 6.50
N ASP A 44 0.86 -22.48 7.80
CA ASP A 44 1.47 -21.31 8.40
C ASP A 44 2.99 -21.30 8.20
N LEU A 45 3.59 -20.11 8.09
CA LEU A 45 5.04 -19.94 8.20
C LEU A 45 5.53 -20.44 9.56
N ASN A 46 6.73 -21.00 9.59
CA ASN A 46 7.38 -21.38 10.85
C ASN A 46 7.68 -20.15 11.73
N VAL A 47 7.93 -18.99 11.11
CA VAL A 47 8.22 -17.74 11.80
C VAL A 47 7.26 -16.65 11.33
N PRO A 48 6.42 -16.08 12.22
CA PRO A 48 5.58 -14.94 11.86
C PRO A 48 6.48 -13.74 11.51
N ARG A 49 6.24 -13.10 10.37
CA ARG A 49 7.12 -12.03 9.87
C ARG A 49 6.37 -10.94 9.11
N SER A 50 6.93 -9.73 9.16
CA SER A 50 6.55 -8.59 8.34
C SER A 50 7.83 -7.87 7.87
N GLY A 51 7.74 -7.01 6.86
CA GLY A 51 8.92 -6.31 6.32
C GLY A 51 9.92 -7.23 5.61
N HIS A 52 9.54 -8.48 5.33
CA HIS A 52 10.35 -9.44 4.60
C HIS A 52 10.32 -9.20 3.10
N SER A 53 11.31 -9.71 2.39
CA SER A 53 11.26 -9.87 0.94
C SER A 53 10.53 -11.16 0.58
N VAL A 54 9.78 -11.15 -0.53
CA VAL A 54 9.14 -12.35 -1.09
C VAL A 54 9.41 -12.39 -2.60
N PHE A 55 9.70 -13.55 -3.12
CA PHE A 55 9.94 -13.78 -4.56
C PHE A 55 9.59 -15.21 -4.95
N VAL A 56 9.40 -15.41 -6.25
CA VAL A 56 9.23 -16.74 -6.86
C VAL A 56 10.48 -17.04 -7.69
N VAL A 57 11.05 -18.20 -7.48
CA VAL A 57 12.18 -18.69 -8.25
C VAL A 57 12.06 -20.20 -8.41
N ASN A 58 12.21 -20.70 -9.64
CA ASN A 58 12.01 -22.12 -9.99
C ASN A 58 10.65 -22.68 -9.55
N GLY A 59 9.58 -21.86 -9.55
CA GLY A 59 8.24 -22.25 -9.11
C GLY A 59 8.04 -22.30 -7.60
N GLU A 60 9.05 -21.99 -6.80
CA GLU A 60 8.98 -21.97 -5.34
C GLU A 60 8.86 -20.55 -4.81
N VAL A 61 7.85 -20.30 -3.97
CA VAL A 61 7.72 -19.04 -3.24
C VAL A 61 8.69 -19.05 -2.06
N THR A 62 9.53 -18.03 -1.96
CA THR A 62 10.50 -17.88 -0.86
C THR A 62 10.28 -16.55 -0.16
N VAL A 63 10.23 -16.56 1.19
CA VAL A 63 10.17 -15.38 2.06
C VAL A 63 11.48 -15.26 2.84
N VAL A 64 12.05 -14.06 2.95
CA VAL A 64 13.37 -13.87 3.55
C VAL A 64 13.39 -12.66 4.47
N GLY A 65 13.93 -12.82 5.67
CA GLY A 65 14.15 -11.74 6.62
C GLY A 65 12.88 -11.20 7.26
N GLY A 66 12.82 -9.90 7.44
CA GLY A 66 11.75 -9.22 8.13
C GLY A 66 11.90 -9.24 9.65
N HIS A 67 10.81 -8.93 10.34
CA HIS A 67 10.76 -8.89 11.81
C HIS A 67 9.50 -9.54 12.36
N THR A 68 9.56 -10.04 13.58
CA THR A 68 8.43 -10.47 14.38
C THR A 68 7.85 -9.29 15.20
N SER A 69 6.88 -9.56 16.07
CA SER A 69 6.32 -8.54 16.96
C SER A 69 7.41 -7.85 17.78
N GLY A 70 7.30 -6.52 17.89
CA GLY A 70 8.30 -5.68 18.55
C GLY A 70 9.56 -5.42 17.71
N PHE A 71 9.47 -5.56 16.39
CA PHE A 71 10.58 -5.37 15.45
C PHE A 71 11.79 -6.28 15.71
N VAL A 72 11.56 -7.47 16.29
CA VAL A 72 12.64 -8.45 16.48
C VAL A 72 13.00 -9.05 15.13
N LEU A 73 14.25 -8.84 14.71
CA LEU A 73 14.76 -9.29 13.43
C LEU A 73 14.73 -10.81 13.27
N THR A 74 14.47 -11.28 12.08
CA THR A 74 14.42 -12.71 11.74
C THR A 74 15.50 -13.06 10.73
N PRO A 75 16.70 -13.52 11.16
CA PRO A 75 17.75 -13.99 10.25
C PRO A 75 17.42 -15.39 9.72
N THR A 76 16.26 -15.51 9.10
CA THR A 76 15.73 -16.76 8.55
C THR A 76 15.00 -16.51 7.24
N ALA A 77 14.93 -17.56 6.41
CA ALA A 77 14.09 -17.61 5.24
C ALA A 77 13.22 -18.86 5.29
N GLU A 78 12.17 -18.90 4.48
CA GLU A 78 11.33 -20.08 4.30
C GLU A 78 10.94 -20.19 2.83
N TYR A 79 11.00 -21.40 2.27
CA TYR A 79 10.48 -21.67 0.93
C TYR A 79 9.33 -22.66 0.99
N TYR A 80 8.35 -22.47 0.11
CA TYR A 80 7.16 -23.29 0.01
C TYR A 80 7.36 -24.38 -1.05
N LYS A 81 7.29 -25.63 -0.63
CA LYS A 81 7.45 -26.78 -1.51
C LYS A 81 6.64 -27.97 -0.99
N ASP A 82 6.05 -28.74 -1.91
CA ASP A 82 5.30 -29.96 -1.60
C ASP A 82 4.22 -29.79 -0.52
N GLY A 83 3.65 -28.57 -0.41
CA GLY A 83 2.59 -28.26 0.54
C GLY A 83 3.07 -27.82 1.92
N GLU A 84 4.36 -27.61 2.14
CA GLU A 84 4.97 -27.25 3.43
C GLU A 84 5.96 -26.11 3.29
N TRP A 85 6.18 -25.38 4.41
CA TRP A 85 7.22 -24.36 4.53
C TRP A 85 8.48 -24.95 5.14
N HIS A 86 9.59 -24.81 4.44
CA HIS A 86 10.91 -25.29 4.84
C HIS A 86 11.75 -24.13 5.36
N LEU A 87 12.10 -24.17 6.66
CA LEU A 87 12.88 -23.11 7.32
C LEU A 87 14.35 -23.20 6.95
N LEU A 88 14.93 -22.04 6.60
CA LEU A 88 16.35 -21.85 6.29
C LEU A 88 16.96 -20.79 7.21
N LYS A 89 18.29 -20.84 7.39
CA LYS A 89 19.04 -19.76 8.01
C LYS A 89 19.63 -18.85 6.93
N THR A 90 19.50 -17.55 7.12
CA THR A 90 20.22 -16.54 6.36
C THR A 90 21.55 -16.22 7.06
N VAL A 91 22.49 -15.64 6.35
CA VAL A 91 23.74 -15.15 6.95
C VAL A 91 23.47 -13.87 7.75
N TYR A 92 22.59 -13.01 7.21
CA TYR A 92 22.24 -11.72 7.80
C TYR A 92 20.74 -11.58 7.98
N ALA A 93 20.32 -10.58 8.76
CA ALA A 93 18.93 -10.17 8.84
C ALA A 93 18.64 -9.08 7.80
N HIS A 94 17.50 -9.22 7.09
CA HIS A 94 17.07 -8.28 6.03
C HIS A 94 15.66 -7.79 6.32
N ASP A 95 15.48 -6.94 7.33
CA ASP A 95 14.20 -6.30 7.61
C ASP A 95 14.06 -5.02 6.77
N GLY A 96 13.09 -4.97 5.87
CA GLY A 96 12.99 -3.89 4.88
C GLY A 96 14.18 -3.83 3.91
N GLY A 97 14.88 -4.96 3.73
CA GLY A 97 15.87 -5.14 2.68
C GLY A 97 15.22 -5.29 1.30
N PHE A 98 16.03 -5.45 0.29
CA PHE A 98 15.56 -5.71 -1.08
C PHE A 98 16.14 -7.01 -1.63
N SER A 99 15.45 -7.60 -2.60
CA SER A 99 15.91 -8.77 -3.33
C SER A 99 15.76 -8.58 -4.83
N VAL A 100 16.60 -9.27 -5.60
CA VAL A 100 16.55 -9.30 -7.07
C VAL A 100 16.77 -10.73 -7.54
N VAL A 101 15.81 -11.28 -8.25
CA VAL A 101 15.98 -12.54 -8.96
C VAL A 101 16.81 -12.28 -10.21
N LEU A 102 18.00 -12.86 -10.27
CA LEU A 102 18.93 -12.66 -11.37
C LEU A 102 18.60 -13.59 -12.55
N LYS A 103 18.98 -13.18 -13.75
CA LYS A 103 18.91 -14.02 -14.97
C LYS A 103 19.64 -15.36 -14.83
N SER A 104 20.58 -15.45 -13.90
CA SER A 104 21.26 -16.70 -13.52
C SER A 104 20.39 -17.68 -12.73
N GLY A 105 19.21 -17.26 -12.28
CA GLY A 105 18.34 -18.02 -11.38
C GLY A 105 18.71 -17.92 -9.90
N LYS A 106 19.80 -17.23 -9.54
CA LYS A 106 20.14 -16.90 -8.14
C LYS A 106 19.43 -15.62 -7.71
N VAL A 107 19.36 -15.39 -6.39
CA VAL A 107 18.73 -14.19 -5.83
C VAL A 107 19.74 -13.41 -5.02
N LEU A 108 19.94 -12.15 -5.39
CA LEU A 108 20.70 -11.19 -4.61
C LEU A 108 19.81 -10.57 -3.54
N LEU A 109 20.25 -10.61 -2.28
CA LEU A 109 19.58 -9.95 -1.17
C LEU A 109 20.54 -8.96 -0.53
N ALA A 110 20.08 -7.77 -0.17
CA ALA A 110 20.95 -6.78 0.43
C ALA A 110 20.21 -5.76 1.29
N GLY A 111 20.97 -5.13 2.19
CA GLY A 111 20.49 -4.04 3.03
C GLY A 111 19.43 -4.49 4.04
N GLY A 112 18.62 -3.54 4.43
CA GLY A 112 17.60 -3.67 5.47
C GLY A 112 18.06 -3.06 6.78
N PHE A 113 17.22 -3.14 7.81
CA PHE A 113 17.56 -2.76 9.17
C PHE A 113 18.27 -3.91 9.87
N LYS A 114 19.27 -3.59 10.71
CA LYS A 114 20.07 -4.55 11.46
C LYS A 114 19.84 -4.46 12.98
N ASP A 115 18.91 -3.63 13.42
CA ASP A 115 18.52 -3.51 14.82
C ASP A 115 17.00 -3.63 15.00
N ASN A 116 16.59 -3.99 16.21
CA ASN A 116 15.18 -4.17 16.56
C ASN A 116 14.40 -2.83 16.67
N LEU A 117 14.97 -1.72 16.26
CA LEU A 117 14.37 -0.39 16.33
C LEU A 117 14.08 0.19 14.94
N GLY A 118 14.57 -0.48 13.87
CA GLY A 118 14.44 0.02 12.51
C GLY A 118 15.25 1.32 12.27
N ILE A 119 16.39 1.47 12.95
CA ILE A 119 17.22 2.70 12.89
C ILE A 119 18.50 2.44 12.13
N SER A 120 19.26 1.40 12.53
CA SER A 120 20.55 1.10 11.90
C SER A 120 20.33 0.31 10.62
N GLN A 121 20.78 0.89 9.52
CA GLN A 121 20.74 0.23 8.22
C GLN A 121 21.94 -0.70 8.02
N SER A 122 21.75 -1.72 7.18
CA SER A 122 22.77 -2.67 6.80
C SER A 122 23.38 -2.36 5.43
N PHE A 123 24.62 -2.72 5.24
CA PHE A 123 25.31 -2.79 3.95
C PHE A 123 25.57 -4.24 3.51
N GLU A 124 25.12 -5.21 4.31
CA GLU A 124 25.38 -6.62 4.10
C GLU A 124 24.64 -7.15 2.87
N VAL A 125 25.30 -8.05 2.15
CA VAL A 125 24.79 -8.68 0.94
C VAL A 125 24.96 -10.18 1.05
N GLU A 126 23.95 -10.92 0.62
CA GLU A 126 24.04 -12.35 0.45
C GLU A 126 23.39 -12.81 -0.86
N MET A 127 23.81 -13.97 -1.29
CA MET A 127 23.32 -14.63 -2.49
C MET A 127 22.59 -15.91 -2.11
N TYR A 128 21.34 -16.04 -2.51
CA TYR A 128 20.57 -17.26 -2.38
C TYR A 128 20.67 -18.09 -3.65
N ASP A 129 21.03 -19.36 -3.49
CA ASP A 129 20.99 -20.35 -4.56
C ASP A 129 19.77 -21.28 -4.36
N PRO A 130 18.71 -21.17 -5.19
CA PRO A 130 17.49 -21.94 -5.04
C PRO A 130 17.68 -23.43 -5.40
N THR A 131 18.77 -23.82 -6.04
CA THR A 131 19.04 -25.23 -6.36
C THR A 131 19.55 -26.00 -5.15
N THR A 132 20.22 -25.31 -4.24
CA THR A 132 20.79 -25.89 -3.01
C THR A 132 20.08 -25.40 -1.76
N HIS A 133 19.16 -24.46 -1.89
CA HIS A 133 18.49 -23.73 -0.79
C HIS A 133 19.49 -23.17 0.24
N HIS A 134 20.60 -22.61 -0.26
CA HIS A 134 21.68 -22.09 0.57
C HIS A 134 21.88 -20.58 0.38
N PHE A 135 22.21 -19.91 1.49
CA PHE A 135 22.56 -18.50 1.52
C PHE A 135 24.07 -18.36 1.78
N ASP A 136 24.77 -17.65 0.92
CA ASP A 136 26.18 -17.31 1.07
C ASP A 136 26.34 -15.81 1.25
N GLY A 137 27.17 -15.39 2.22
CA GLY A 137 27.59 -13.99 2.34
C GLY A 137 28.37 -13.57 1.09
N PHE A 138 27.98 -12.44 0.50
CA PHE A 138 28.45 -12.04 -0.83
C PHE A 138 29.15 -10.67 -0.87
N GLY A 139 29.57 -10.13 0.25
CA GLY A 139 30.22 -8.83 0.34
C GLY A 139 29.34 -7.76 0.95
N CYS A 140 29.57 -6.51 0.59
CA CYS A 140 28.90 -5.35 1.18
C CYS A 140 28.56 -4.31 0.11
N LEU A 141 27.46 -3.61 0.29
CA LEU A 141 27.14 -2.37 -0.42
C LEU A 141 28.19 -1.30 -0.08
N ASP A 142 28.37 -0.30 -0.94
CA ASP A 142 29.15 0.89 -0.63
C ASP A 142 28.49 1.75 0.45
N GLN A 143 27.15 1.77 0.43
CA GLN A 143 26.35 2.53 1.40
C GLN A 143 25.34 1.64 2.12
N LYS A 144 25.12 1.92 3.41
CA LYS A 144 24.06 1.29 4.19
C LYS A 144 22.70 1.66 3.61
N ARG A 145 21.82 0.68 3.40
CA ARG A 145 20.50 0.90 2.79
C ARG A 145 19.40 0.11 3.46
N ALA A 146 18.23 0.74 3.61
CA ALA A 146 16.96 0.09 3.87
C ALA A 146 15.89 0.74 2.98
N SER A 147 14.86 -0.01 2.62
CA SER A 147 13.80 0.47 1.72
C SER A 147 14.37 0.98 0.38
N ALA A 148 15.40 0.30 -0.10
CA ALA A 148 15.97 0.48 -1.42
C ALA A 148 15.24 -0.40 -2.44
N THR A 149 15.51 -0.17 -3.71
CA THR A 149 15.03 -0.98 -4.83
C THR A 149 16.18 -1.28 -5.77
N ALA A 150 16.13 -2.43 -6.42
CA ALA A 150 17.16 -2.83 -7.35
C ALA A 150 16.57 -3.46 -8.62
N ILE A 151 17.32 -3.42 -9.69
CA ILE A 151 16.95 -3.99 -10.99
C ILE A 151 18.17 -4.57 -11.69
N GLU A 152 18.05 -5.76 -12.27
CA GLU A 152 19.11 -6.33 -13.10
C GLU A 152 19.06 -5.72 -14.50
N LEU A 153 20.14 -5.11 -14.93
CA LEU A 153 20.31 -4.51 -16.25
C LEU A 153 20.49 -5.58 -17.35
N ASP A 154 20.32 -5.19 -18.61
CA ASP A 154 20.57 -6.09 -19.74
C ASP A 154 22.02 -6.59 -19.81
N SER A 155 22.93 -5.83 -19.23
CA SER A 155 24.34 -6.21 -19.11
C SER A 155 24.61 -7.30 -18.04
N GLY A 156 23.61 -7.74 -17.28
CA GLY A 156 23.75 -8.64 -16.12
C GLY A 156 24.25 -7.93 -14.85
N LYS A 157 24.39 -6.61 -14.88
CA LYS A 157 24.70 -5.80 -13.69
C LYS A 157 23.41 -5.48 -12.95
N VAL A 158 23.49 -5.26 -11.63
CA VAL A 158 22.35 -4.85 -10.81
C VAL A 158 22.52 -3.40 -10.40
N LEU A 159 21.56 -2.56 -10.76
CA LEU A 159 21.47 -1.18 -10.32
C LEU A 159 20.65 -1.11 -9.04
N ILE A 160 21.16 -0.41 -8.04
CA ILE A 160 20.56 -0.27 -6.71
C ILE A 160 20.38 1.20 -6.41
N THR A 161 19.19 1.60 -5.96
CA THR A 161 18.88 2.99 -5.60
C THR A 161 17.85 3.06 -4.49
N GLY A 162 17.78 4.22 -3.85
CA GLY A 162 16.88 4.47 -2.74
C GLY A 162 17.51 4.15 -1.39
N ASN A 163 17.08 4.89 -0.38
CA ASN A 163 17.48 4.69 1.00
C ASN A 163 16.51 5.41 1.94
N TRP A 164 16.13 4.76 3.04
CA TRP A 164 15.22 5.32 4.03
C TRP A 164 15.65 6.71 4.56
N TYR A 165 16.94 6.91 4.78
CA TYR A 165 17.48 8.22 5.17
C TYR A 165 17.90 9.09 3.98
N ALA A 166 17.50 8.69 2.80
CA ALA A 166 17.61 9.41 1.54
C ALA A 166 19.00 10.02 1.34
N ASP A 167 19.96 9.19 1.14
CA ASP A 167 21.17 9.66 0.54
C ASP A 167 21.11 9.51 -0.99
N ASP A 168 21.98 10.20 -1.69
CA ASP A 168 21.86 10.43 -3.12
C ASP A 168 22.53 9.35 -3.98
N GLY A 169 23.04 8.28 -3.34
CA GLY A 169 23.87 7.31 -4.02
C GLY A 169 23.08 6.25 -4.77
N MET A 170 23.52 5.99 -5.99
CA MET A 170 23.22 4.75 -6.71
C MET A 170 24.45 3.87 -6.69
N GLU A 171 24.24 2.57 -6.60
CA GLU A 171 25.30 1.58 -6.68
C GLU A 171 25.01 0.62 -7.85
N CYS A 172 26.08 0.10 -8.42
CA CYS A 172 25.99 -0.94 -9.44
C CYS A 172 26.83 -2.15 -9.01
N PHE A 173 26.16 -3.28 -8.87
CA PHE A 173 26.83 -4.57 -8.73
C PHE A 173 27.23 -5.06 -10.13
N ASP A 174 28.48 -5.44 -10.31
CA ASP A 174 29.05 -5.77 -11.61
C ASP A 174 28.77 -7.22 -12.09
N GLY A 175 27.98 -7.95 -11.32
CA GLY A 175 27.67 -9.36 -11.59
C GLY A 175 28.66 -10.34 -10.96
N GLN A 176 29.73 -9.87 -10.29
CA GLN A 176 30.73 -10.70 -9.63
C GLN A 176 30.80 -10.44 -8.12
N THR A 177 31.55 -9.43 -7.69
CA THR A 177 31.77 -9.15 -6.26
C THR A 177 31.84 -7.67 -5.92
N SER A 178 31.81 -6.79 -6.92
CA SER A 178 32.05 -5.36 -6.72
C SER A 178 30.75 -4.58 -6.73
N PHE A 179 30.55 -3.79 -5.68
CA PHE A 179 29.54 -2.74 -5.63
C PHE A 179 30.26 -1.40 -5.80
N LEU A 180 29.97 -0.71 -6.89
CA LEU A 180 30.61 0.55 -7.21
C LEU A 180 29.57 1.67 -7.19
N PRO A 181 29.85 2.81 -6.55
CA PRO A 181 29.02 3.99 -6.66
C PRO A 181 29.03 4.42 -8.14
N VAL A 182 27.83 4.56 -8.71
CA VAL A 182 27.70 4.87 -10.14
C VAL A 182 27.40 6.32 -10.34
N LYS A 183 26.52 6.88 -9.51
CA LYS A 183 26.03 8.23 -9.71
C LYS A 183 25.24 8.73 -8.51
N VAL A 184 25.22 10.03 -8.34
CA VAL A 184 24.38 10.71 -7.35
C VAL A 184 23.03 11.01 -7.96
N ILE A 185 21.94 10.50 -7.36
CA ILE A 185 20.58 10.92 -7.74
C ILE A 185 20.37 12.33 -7.22
N ARG A 186 19.92 13.24 -8.08
CA ARG A 186 19.68 14.64 -7.69
C ARG A 186 18.48 14.85 -6.77
N GLN A 187 17.64 13.83 -6.61
CA GLN A 187 16.51 13.84 -5.70
C GLN A 187 16.49 12.55 -4.87
N PRO A 188 17.04 12.60 -3.65
CA PRO A 188 17.03 11.48 -2.72
C PRO A 188 15.62 10.96 -2.47
N ARG A 189 15.47 9.63 -2.46
CA ARG A 189 14.18 8.99 -2.25
C ARG A 189 14.31 7.60 -1.64
N TYR A 190 13.27 7.12 -0.99
CA TYR A 190 13.15 5.72 -0.58
C TYR A 190 11.91 5.07 -1.21
N LEU A 191 11.94 3.76 -1.34
CA LEU A 191 10.91 2.96 -2.04
C LEU A 191 10.59 3.47 -3.46
N PRO A 192 11.59 3.81 -4.31
CA PRO A 192 11.32 4.13 -5.70
C PRO A 192 10.95 2.88 -6.50
N HIS A 193 10.31 3.08 -7.65
CA HIS A 193 10.10 2.04 -8.65
C HIS A 193 11.13 2.18 -9.76
N LEU A 194 11.68 1.06 -10.22
CA LEU A 194 12.62 1.01 -11.32
C LEU A 194 11.97 0.28 -12.50
N PHE A 195 12.04 0.89 -13.68
CA PHE A 195 11.52 0.31 -14.92
C PHE A 195 12.59 0.32 -16.01
N HIS A 196 12.74 -0.79 -16.71
CA HIS A 196 13.54 -0.85 -17.94
C HIS A 196 12.89 -0.02 -19.04
N MET A 197 13.71 0.71 -19.78
CA MET A 197 13.32 1.39 -20.98
C MET A 197 13.82 0.64 -22.24
N SER A 198 13.16 0.87 -23.37
CA SER A 198 13.47 0.18 -24.63
C SER A 198 14.86 0.48 -25.18
N ASP A 199 15.48 1.58 -24.76
CA ASP A 199 16.83 2.01 -25.14
C ASP A 199 17.93 1.52 -24.18
N GLY A 200 17.55 0.74 -23.14
CA GLY A 200 18.44 0.21 -22.10
C GLY A 200 18.68 1.19 -20.94
N ASP A 201 18.05 2.34 -20.94
CA ASP A 201 18.04 3.25 -19.80
C ASP A 201 17.08 2.77 -18.71
N ILE A 202 17.16 3.35 -17.51
CA ILE A 202 16.32 3.02 -16.37
C ILE A 202 15.50 4.24 -15.96
N MET A 203 14.21 4.03 -15.80
CA MET A 203 13.32 5.05 -15.29
C MET A 203 13.09 4.81 -13.79
N VAL A 204 13.30 5.85 -12.99
CA VAL A 204 13.09 5.88 -11.54
C VAL A 204 11.83 6.68 -11.24
N VAL A 205 10.82 6.06 -10.71
CA VAL A 205 9.49 6.63 -10.53
C VAL A 205 9.05 6.57 -9.07
N GLY A 206 8.38 7.62 -8.61
CA GLY A 206 7.75 7.63 -7.28
C GLY A 206 8.74 7.54 -6.13
N GLY A 207 8.33 6.85 -5.08
CA GLY A 207 9.00 6.85 -3.79
C GLY A 207 8.66 8.07 -2.95
N TYR A 208 9.32 8.19 -1.82
CA TYR A 208 9.14 9.29 -0.87
C TYR A 208 10.42 10.09 -0.71
N ASP A 209 10.28 11.38 -0.45
CA ASP A 209 11.41 12.24 -0.09
C ASP A 209 11.82 12.06 1.40
N THR A 210 12.89 12.76 1.82
CA THR A 210 13.39 12.75 3.21
C THR A 210 12.38 13.20 4.27
N LYS A 211 11.26 13.79 3.85
CA LYS A 211 10.18 14.23 4.74
C LYS A 211 8.98 13.30 4.71
N GLY A 212 9.08 12.17 4.01
CA GLY A 212 7.99 11.25 3.82
C GLY A 212 6.92 11.75 2.85
N GLN A 213 7.24 12.75 2.00
CA GLN A 213 6.31 13.23 1.00
C GLN A 213 6.45 12.43 -0.28
N PRO A 214 5.34 12.01 -0.89
CA PRO A 214 5.37 11.27 -2.15
C PRO A 214 6.01 12.11 -3.26
N ILE A 215 6.86 11.47 -4.06
CA ILE A 215 7.52 12.10 -5.20
C ILE A 215 6.69 11.84 -6.46
N ASP A 216 6.32 12.90 -7.16
CA ASP A 216 5.51 12.89 -8.38
C ASP A 216 6.32 13.03 -9.67
N THR A 217 7.65 13.12 -9.55
CA THR A 217 8.56 13.27 -10.69
C THR A 217 9.21 11.96 -11.08
N ILE A 218 9.46 11.81 -12.39
CA ILE A 218 10.26 10.75 -12.97
C ILE A 218 11.68 11.25 -13.17
N ILE A 219 12.63 10.38 -12.92
CA ILE A 219 14.01 10.55 -13.36
C ILE A 219 14.29 9.44 -14.37
N VAL A 220 14.77 9.81 -15.54
CA VAL A 220 15.34 8.85 -16.48
C VAL A 220 16.85 8.84 -16.27
N GLU A 221 17.33 7.76 -15.66
CA GLU A 221 18.77 7.52 -15.49
C GLU A 221 19.31 6.92 -16.78
N ARG A 222 20.06 7.72 -17.50
CA ARG A 222 20.75 7.27 -18.70
C ARG A 222 22.00 6.52 -18.33
N MET A 223 22.12 5.30 -18.82
CA MET A 223 23.34 4.50 -18.67
C MET A 223 24.51 5.14 -19.44
N LYS A 224 24.21 5.98 -20.43
CA LYS A 224 25.19 6.80 -21.17
C LYS A 224 24.67 8.23 -21.25
N GLY A 225 25.29 9.16 -20.55
CA GLY A 225 24.94 10.58 -20.60
C GLY A 225 24.36 11.13 -19.30
N GLU A 226 23.81 12.35 -19.36
CA GLU A 226 23.21 13.01 -18.21
C GLU A 226 21.76 12.57 -18.02
N PRO A 227 21.30 12.38 -16.76
CA PRO A 227 19.90 12.09 -16.46
C PRO A 227 19.03 13.29 -16.86
N PHE A 228 17.79 13.01 -17.21
CA PHE A 228 16.82 14.06 -17.42
C PHE A 228 15.57 13.84 -16.57
N TRP A 229 14.87 14.94 -16.27
CA TRP A 229 13.65 14.95 -15.50
C TRP A 229 12.45 15.04 -16.43
N ALA A 230 11.49 14.14 -16.27
CA ALA A 230 10.22 14.23 -16.96
C ALA A 230 9.12 14.43 -15.90
N PRO A 231 8.24 15.43 -16.07
CA PRO A 231 7.05 15.49 -15.24
C PRO A 231 6.16 14.29 -15.58
N LEU A 232 5.72 13.55 -14.56
CA LEU A 232 4.65 12.58 -14.68
C LEU A 232 3.36 13.30 -15.17
N PHE A 233 2.24 12.91 -14.76
CA PHE A 233 1.00 13.58 -15.07
C PHE A 233 0.85 14.90 -14.30
N LYS A 234 0.29 15.93 -14.92
CA LYS A 234 -0.03 17.18 -14.22
C LYS A 234 -1.08 17.00 -13.10
N THR A 235 -1.91 15.99 -13.18
CA THR A 235 -3.09 15.77 -12.33
C THR A 235 -3.08 14.44 -11.60
N TRP A 236 -2.16 13.55 -11.91
CA TRP A 236 -2.04 12.21 -11.35
C TRP A 236 -0.65 12.03 -10.74
N ARG A 237 -0.55 11.23 -9.68
CA ARG A 237 0.73 10.82 -9.08
C ARG A 237 0.75 9.30 -8.91
N PRO A 238 1.92 8.65 -8.89
CA PRO A 238 1.99 7.24 -8.56
C PRO A 238 1.36 6.96 -7.21
N LEU A 239 0.60 5.88 -7.10
CA LEU A 239 0.19 5.38 -5.81
C LEU A 239 1.44 4.98 -5.03
N GLN A 240 1.50 5.37 -3.76
CA GLN A 240 2.65 5.07 -2.91
C GLN A 240 2.36 3.82 -2.08
N TYR A 241 3.36 2.98 -1.90
CA TYR A 241 3.26 1.77 -1.09
C TYR A 241 4.46 1.63 -0.17
N ASP A 242 4.24 1.04 0.99
CA ASP A 242 5.28 0.78 1.99
C ASP A 242 5.90 -0.63 1.80
N LEU A 243 5.98 -1.10 0.57
CA LEU A 243 6.51 -2.41 0.20
C LEU A 243 7.72 -2.25 -0.72
N ALA A 244 8.74 -3.07 -0.51
CA ALA A 244 9.78 -3.25 -1.50
C ALA A 244 9.16 -3.93 -2.75
N ILE A 245 9.40 -3.36 -3.92
CA ILE A 245 8.79 -3.79 -5.17
C ILE A 245 9.88 -4.35 -6.07
N HIS A 246 9.63 -5.53 -6.61
CA HIS A 246 10.45 -6.07 -7.67
C HIS A 246 10.07 -5.39 -8.99
N GLY A 247 11.05 -4.86 -9.71
CA GLY A 247 10.82 -4.05 -10.91
C GLY A 247 9.99 -4.75 -11.99
N ASP A 248 9.99 -6.08 -11.99
CA ASP A 248 9.26 -6.89 -12.98
C ASP A 248 7.82 -7.23 -12.59
N ASP A 249 7.38 -6.94 -11.35
CA ASP A 249 6.04 -7.30 -10.88
C ASP A 249 4.94 -6.68 -11.75
N SER A 250 5.13 -5.45 -12.20
CA SER A 250 4.16 -4.70 -13.02
C SER A 250 4.43 -4.71 -14.53
N PHE A 251 5.43 -5.48 -14.98
CA PHE A 251 5.82 -5.60 -16.38
C PHE A 251 4.84 -6.46 -17.17
N ILE A 252 4.26 -5.87 -18.22
CA ILE A 252 3.29 -6.57 -19.09
C ILE A 252 3.83 -6.93 -20.48
N GLY A 253 5.11 -6.69 -20.71
CA GLY A 253 5.80 -6.97 -21.97
C GLY A 253 6.11 -5.73 -22.80
N ASN A 254 7.05 -5.85 -23.72
CA ASN A 254 7.44 -4.78 -24.65
C ASN A 254 7.75 -3.44 -23.96
N TYR A 255 8.53 -3.49 -22.87
CA TYR A 255 8.89 -2.33 -22.03
C TYR A 255 7.68 -1.51 -21.56
N THR A 256 6.56 -2.18 -21.36
CA THR A 256 5.32 -1.57 -20.86
C THR A 256 5.01 -2.09 -19.46
N TYR A 257 4.63 -1.19 -18.57
CA TYR A 257 4.30 -1.44 -17.18
C TYR A 257 2.92 -0.88 -16.85
N LEU A 258 2.20 -1.56 -15.97
CA LEU A 258 0.97 -1.03 -15.41
C LEU A 258 1.27 -0.42 -14.04
N MET A 259 0.82 0.80 -13.82
CA MET A 259 1.08 1.53 -12.57
C MET A 259 -0.22 2.13 -12.02
N PRO A 260 -0.59 1.84 -10.77
CA PRO A 260 -1.66 2.56 -10.12
C PRO A 260 -1.25 4.02 -9.88
N VAL A 261 -2.15 4.92 -10.21
CA VAL A 261 -1.98 6.37 -10.01
C VAL A 261 -3.20 6.93 -9.31
N GLU A 262 -3.03 7.98 -8.54
CA GLU A 262 -4.12 8.70 -7.88
C GLU A 262 -4.14 10.17 -8.25
N ASP A 263 -5.33 10.78 -8.26
CA ASP A 263 -5.50 12.21 -8.41
C ASP A 263 -5.48 12.91 -7.04
N LYS A 264 -5.59 14.24 -7.07
CA LYS A 264 -5.63 15.08 -5.86
C LYS A 264 -6.83 14.80 -4.94
N ASN A 265 -7.87 14.12 -5.41
CA ASN A 265 -9.05 13.74 -4.64
C ASN A 265 -8.95 12.30 -4.12
N GLY A 266 -7.83 11.60 -4.40
CA GLY A 266 -7.62 10.20 -4.03
C GLY A 266 -8.38 9.21 -4.93
N GLN A 267 -8.88 9.64 -6.10
CA GLN A 267 -9.45 8.73 -7.10
C GLN A 267 -8.32 8.00 -7.80
N MET A 268 -8.37 6.68 -7.82
CA MET A 268 -7.34 5.86 -8.47
C MET A 268 -7.69 5.59 -9.94
N ALA A 269 -6.66 5.49 -10.75
CA ALA A 269 -6.68 4.99 -12.11
C ALA A 269 -5.45 4.10 -12.36
N ILE A 270 -5.42 3.41 -13.48
CA ILE A 270 -4.26 2.64 -13.92
C ILE A 270 -3.59 3.37 -15.07
N ALA A 271 -2.29 3.57 -14.99
CA ALA A 271 -1.48 4.11 -16.06
C ALA A 271 -0.75 3.00 -16.80
N GLU A 272 -0.67 3.11 -18.11
CA GLU A 272 0.32 2.42 -18.94
C GLU A 272 1.55 3.30 -19.04
N VAL A 273 2.70 2.74 -18.68
CA VAL A 273 3.99 3.41 -18.72
C VAL A 273 4.88 2.67 -19.72
N ARG A 274 5.30 3.35 -20.76
CA ARG A 274 6.24 2.80 -21.75
C ARG A 274 7.28 3.87 -22.09
N ASP A 275 8.51 3.58 -21.79
CA ASP A 275 9.59 4.59 -21.85
C ASP A 275 9.17 5.86 -21.07
N THR A 276 9.23 7.04 -21.67
CA THR A 276 8.76 8.30 -21.07
C THR A 276 7.29 8.62 -21.38
N LEU A 277 6.58 7.71 -22.01
CA LEU A 277 5.18 7.89 -22.36
C LEU A 277 4.29 7.35 -21.24
N PHE A 278 3.42 8.21 -20.74
CA PHE A 278 2.42 7.89 -19.75
C PHE A 278 1.04 8.15 -20.32
N SER A 279 0.16 7.16 -20.26
CA SER A 279 -1.24 7.30 -20.60
C SER A 279 -2.10 6.57 -19.59
N LEU A 280 -3.28 7.11 -19.29
CA LEU A 280 -4.25 6.36 -18.52
C LEU A 280 -4.76 5.19 -19.36
N LEU A 281 -4.78 4.01 -18.77
CA LEU A 281 -5.40 2.83 -19.37
C LEU A 281 -6.90 3.07 -19.47
N ALA A 282 -7.45 2.95 -20.66
CA ALA A 282 -8.89 2.98 -20.83
C ALA A 282 -9.49 1.70 -20.25
N THR A 283 -10.39 1.84 -19.29
CA THR A 283 -11.09 0.75 -18.60
C THR A 283 -12.60 0.82 -18.85
N ASP A 284 -13.28 -0.31 -18.78
CA ASP A 284 -14.74 -0.42 -18.97
C ASP A 284 -15.51 0.26 -17.82
N TYR A 285 -14.93 0.28 -16.60
CA TYR A 285 -15.43 0.97 -15.43
C TYR A 285 -14.36 1.87 -14.81
N PRO A 286 -14.75 2.91 -14.07
CA PRO A 286 -13.82 3.59 -13.16
C PRO A 286 -13.30 2.61 -12.10
N VAL A 287 -12.07 2.81 -11.63
CA VAL A 287 -11.54 2.00 -10.53
C VAL A 287 -12.44 2.17 -9.30
N PRO A 288 -12.98 1.08 -8.72
CA PRO A 288 -13.88 1.15 -7.57
C PRO A 288 -13.10 1.53 -6.30
N MET A 289 -13.46 2.65 -5.68
CA MET A 289 -12.87 3.12 -4.41
C MET A 289 -13.66 2.67 -3.19
N ALA A 290 -14.78 2.00 -3.40
CA ALA A 290 -15.64 1.44 -2.36
C ALA A 290 -16.30 0.15 -2.83
N SER A 291 -16.73 -0.66 -1.87
CA SER A 291 -17.48 -1.89 -2.05
C SER A 291 -18.76 -1.84 -1.21
N PRO A 292 -19.66 -2.84 -1.29
CA PRO A 292 -20.81 -2.94 -0.39
C PRO A 292 -20.46 -2.98 1.11
N TRP A 293 -19.21 -3.28 1.46
CA TRP A 293 -18.74 -3.39 2.86
C TRP A 293 -17.96 -2.18 3.35
N GLY A 294 -17.59 -1.23 2.48
CA GLY A 294 -16.92 0.01 2.86
C GLY A 294 -15.92 0.54 1.84
N LYS A 295 -15.18 1.55 2.26
CA LYS A 295 -14.11 2.17 1.46
C LYS A 295 -12.96 1.19 1.27
N ILE A 296 -12.41 1.14 0.07
CA ILE A 296 -11.23 0.35 -0.27
C ILE A 296 -10.00 1.25 -0.24
N THR A 297 -8.96 0.81 0.45
CA THR A 297 -7.63 1.42 0.40
C THR A 297 -6.70 0.48 -0.36
N TYR A 298 -6.29 0.86 -1.55
CA TYR A 298 -5.29 0.12 -2.32
C TYR A 298 -3.89 0.41 -1.79
N TYR A 299 -3.03 -0.63 -1.74
CA TYR A 299 -1.73 -0.54 -1.08
C TYR A 299 -0.60 -1.29 -1.77
N THR A 300 -0.80 -1.80 -2.98
CA THR A 300 0.25 -2.51 -3.74
C THR A 300 0.43 -1.96 -5.15
N PRO A 301 1.57 -2.26 -5.81
CA PRO A 301 1.70 -2.12 -7.25
C PRO A 301 0.76 -3.07 -7.99
N VAL A 302 0.82 -3.06 -9.31
CA VAL A 302 0.20 -4.10 -10.12
C VAL A 302 1.10 -5.34 -10.12
N TYR A 303 0.55 -6.49 -9.77
CA TYR A 303 1.16 -7.80 -9.98
C TYR A 303 0.67 -8.37 -11.31
N ALA A 304 1.57 -8.46 -12.29
CA ALA A 304 1.21 -8.86 -13.64
C ALA A 304 1.29 -10.37 -13.85
N ASP A 305 0.16 -10.98 -14.15
CA ASP A 305 0.08 -12.32 -14.74
C ASP A 305 0.16 -12.18 -16.27
N ARG A 306 1.37 -12.29 -16.79
CA ARG A 306 1.63 -12.13 -18.24
C ARG A 306 1.04 -13.25 -19.08
N GLN A 307 0.94 -14.45 -18.51
CA GLN A 307 0.40 -15.62 -19.21
C GLN A 307 -1.08 -15.42 -19.54
N HIS A 308 -1.85 -14.88 -18.61
CA HIS A 308 -3.29 -14.64 -18.79
C HIS A 308 -3.62 -13.18 -19.15
N GLN A 309 -2.60 -12.34 -19.33
CA GLN A 309 -2.74 -10.90 -19.65
C GLN A 309 -3.60 -10.16 -18.63
N ARG A 310 -3.36 -10.40 -17.34
CA ARG A 310 -4.07 -9.79 -16.22
C ARG A 310 -3.10 -9.12 -15.27
N GLY A 311 -3.56 -8.06 -14.63
CA GLY A 311 -2.84 -7.41 -13.55
C GLY A 311 -3.73 -7.33 -12.32
N TYR A 312 -3.14 -7.38 -11.13
CA TYR A 312 -3.87 -7.35 -9.86
C TYR A 312 -3.32 -6.28 -8.94
N VAL A 313 -4.19 -5.45 -8.38
CA VAL A 313 -3.83 -4.46 -7.35
C VAL A 313 -4.55 -4.84 -6.07
N MET A 314 -3.80 -5.01 -4.97
CA MET A 314 -4.40 -5.35 -3.68
C MET A 314 -4.88 -4.11 -2.95
N GLY A 315 -6.01 -4.26 -2.28
CA GLY A 315 -6.61 -3.30 -1.39
C GLY A 315 -7.21 -3.96 -0.16
N CYS A 316 -7.53 -3.18 0.84
CA CYS A 316 -8.22 -3.65 2.05
C CYS A 316 -9.26 -2.63 2.52
N ASP A 317 -10.17 -3.08 3.37
CA ASP A 317 -11.09 -2.21 4.11
C ASP A 317 -10.82 -2.25 5.62
N SER A 318 -11.61 -1.52 6.37
CA SER A 318 -11.48 -1.44 7.83
C SER A 318 -11.89 -2.71 8.57
N THR A 319 -12.49 -3.69 7.88
CA THR A 319 -12.95 -4.96 8.48
C THR A 319 -11.94 -6.10 8.34
N GLY A 320 -10.81 -5.87 7.65
CA GLY A 320 -9.81 -6.90 7.35
C GLY A 320 -10.06 -7.68 6.06
N ARG A 321 -11.09 -7.31 5.29
CA ARG A 321 -11.38 -7.86 3.98
C ARG A 321 -10.31 -7.44 2.99
N GLN A 322 -9.82 -8.38 2.21
CA GLN A 322 -8.89 -8.11 1.11
C GLN A 322 -9.64 -7.98 -0.20
N TYR A 323 -9.14 -7.10 -1.05
CA TYR A 323 -9.61 -6.90 -2.41
C TYR A 323 -8.47 -7.09 -3.38
N ALA A 324 -8.75 -7.72 -4.51
CA ALA A 324 -7.85 -7.77 -5.65
C ALA A 324 -8.57 -7.16 -6.85
N LEU A 325 -8.19 -5.96 -7.26
CA LEU A 325 -8.65 -5.37 -8.50
C LEU A 325 -7.95 -6.07 -9.66
N CYS A 326 -8.67 -6.88 -10.39
CA CYS A 326 -8.20 -7.50 -11.63
C CYS A 326 -8.39 -6.54 -12.80
N ILE A 327 -7.33 -6.41 -13.60
CA ILE A 327 -7.26 -5.61 -14.81
C ILE A 327 -6.96 -6.57 -15.95
N ASP A 328 -7.96 -6.99 -16.71
CA ASP A 328 -7.77 -7.79 -17.91
C ASP A 328 -7.37 -6.85 -19.05
N TYR A 329 -6.07 -6.80 -19.32
CA TYR A 329 -5.50 -5.91 -20.33
C TYR A 329 -5.37 -6.57 -21.71
N ALA A 330 -5.85 -7.79 -21.89
CA ALA A 330 -6.03 -8.39 -23.22
C ALA A 330 -7.11 -7.64 -24.03
N GLN A 331 -8.03 -7.01 -23.35
CA GLN A 331 -9.13 -6.24 -23.93
C GLN A 331 -8.79 -4.74 -24.02
N ARG A 332 -9.47 -4.04 -24.93
CA ARG A 332 -9.41 -2.56 -25.03
C ARG A 332 -10.83 -2.00 -25.27
N PRO A 333 -11.47 -1.30 -24.33
CA PRO A 333 -10.97 -0.96 -22.98
C PRO A 333 -10.68 -2.21 -22.13
N ALA A 334 -9.73 -2.09 -21.19
CA ALA A 334 -9.42 -3.17 -20.25
C ALA A 334 -10.61 -3.43 -19.35
N LEU A 335 -10.88 -4.71 -19.07
CA LEU A 335 -12.01 -5.10 -18.23
C LEU A 335 -11.58 -5.13 -16.76
N LEU A 336 -12.37 -4.51 -15.90
CA LEU A 336 -12.15 -4.51 -14.47
C LEU A 336 -13.07 -5.50 -13.76
N THR A 337 -12.52 -6.25 -12.82
CA THR A 337 -13.27 -7.09 -11.88
C THR A 337 -12.68 -6.90 -10.49
N LEU A 338 -13.52 -6.60 -9.51
CA LEU A 338 -13.12 -6.49 -8.12
C LEU A 338 -13.37 -7.81 -7.40
N TYR A 339 -12.31 -8.56 -7.14
CA TYR A 339 -12.37 -9.75 -6.30
C TYR A 339 -12.30 -9.36 -4.83
N HIS A 340 -12.97 -10.10 -3.95
CA HIS A 340 -12.90 -9.89 -2.50
C HIS A 340 -12.84 -11.22 -1.73
N THR A 341 -12.19 -11.21 -0.57
CA THR A 341 -12.22 -12.29 0.43
C THR A 341 -13.30 -12.03 1.48
N ASP A 342 -13.54 -12.97 2.38
CA ASP A 342 -14.05 -12.65 3.70
C ASP A 342 -12.94 -11.96 4.52
N PRO A 343 -13.25 -11.27 5.64
CA PRO A 343 -12.21 -10.70 6.50
C PRO A 343 -11.19 -11.76 6.92
N LEU A 344 -9.91 -11.50 6.68
CA LEU A 344 -8.82 -12.41 7.07
C LEU A 344 -8.42 -12.20 8.54
N THR A 345 -8.67 -11.01 9.08
CA THR A 345 -8.39 -10.64 10.48
C THR A 345 -9.43 -9.62 10.96
N ASP A 346 -9.40 -9.30 12.25
CA ASP A 346 -10.26 -8.28 12.85
C ASP A 346 -9.59 -6.89 12.75
N GLY A 347 -9.75 -6.19 11.63
CA GLY A 347 -9.27 -4.81 11.44
C GLY A 347 -8.51 -4.60 10.13
N ILE A 348 -7.94 -3.43 9.94
CA ILE A 348 -7.18 -3.09 8.72
C ILE A 348 -6.01 -4.07 8.59
N THR A 349 -5.95 -4.77 7.47
CA THR A 349 -4.97 -5.82 7.23
C THR A 349 -4.18 -5.55 5.96
N ILE A 350 -2.87 -5.46 6.10
CA ILE A 350 -1.93 -5.33 4.99
C ILE A 350 -1.20 -6.67 4.84
N THR A 351 -0.95 -7.06 3.60
CA THR A 351 -0.24 -8.30 3.25
C THR A 351 0.92 -7.98 2.32
N ILE A 352 1.85 -8.90 2.20
CA ILE A 352 2.91 -8.87 1.18
C ILE A 352 2.56 -9.95 0.15
N PRO A 353 1.94 -9.57 -0.98
CA PRO A 353 1.54 -10.50 -2.03
C PRO A 353 2.72 -10.88 -2.91
N VAL A 354 2.61 -12.05 -3.52
CA VAL A 354 3.47 -12.47 -4.62
C VAL A 354 2.65 -13.23 -5.65
N MET A 355 2.91 -12.99 -6.93
CA MET A 355 2.29 -13.72 -8.04
C MET A 355 2.98 -15.07 -8.20
N THR A 356 2.21 -16.17 -8.15
CA THR A 356 2.73 -17.51 -8.44
C THR A 356 2.76 -17.76 -9.95
N ASP A 357 3.52 -18.76 -10.37
CA ASP A 357 3.63 -19.14 -11.79
C ASP A 357 2.28 -19.60 -12.39
N GLU A 358 1.32 -20.04 -11.55
CA GLU A 358 -0.03 -20.41 -11.98
C GLU A 358 -0.99 -19.21 -12.10
N GLY A 359 -0.53 -17.97 -11.90
CA GLY A 359 -1.37 -16.77 -11.97
C GLY A 359 -2.25 -16.55 -10.75
N ASN A 360 -1.89 -17.12 -9.59
CA ASN A 360 -2.56 -16.91 -8.31
C ASN A 360 -1.77 -15.91 -7.46
N LEU A 361 -2.43 -15.24 -6.50
CA LEU A 361 -1.74 -14.41 -5.51
C LEU A 361 -1.60 -15.15 -4.19
N MET A 362 -0.35 -15.37 -3.77
CA MET A 362 -0.04 -15.83 -2.43
C MET A 362 0.17 -14.61 -1.53
N LEU A 363 -0.58 -14.54 -0.42
CA LEU A 363 -0.52 -13.45 0.56
C LEU A 363 0.27 -13.91 1.76
N THR A 364 1.41 -13.26 2.01
CA THR A 364 2.28 -13.48 3.16
C THR A 364 2.37 -12.20 4.00
N GLY A 365 3.08 -12.22 5.13
CA GLY A 365 3.32 -11.03 5.94
C GLY A 365 2.04 -10.35 6.42
N ILE A 366 1.00 -11.13 6.67
CA ILE A 366 -0.28 -10.62 7.14
C ILE A 366 -0.07 -9.89 8.45
N LYS A 367 -0.34 -8.61 8.46
CA LYS A 367 -0.26 -7.80 9.67
C LYS A 367 -1.55 -7.01 9.87
N THR A 368 -2.09 -7.09 11.07
CA THR A 368 -3.18 -6.22 11.48
C THR A 368 -2.59 -4.89 11.95
N VAL A 369 -3.02 -3.81 11.35
CA VAL A 369 -2.62 -2.46 11.75
C VAL A 369 -3.55 -2.01 12.85
N THR A 370 -3.09 -2.02 14.08
CA THR A 370 -3.81 -1.41 15.20
C THR A 370 -3.39 0.04 15.32
N LYS A 371 -4.23 0.97 14.87
CA LYS A 371 -4.06 2.40 15.16
C LYS A 371 -4.42 2.66 16.64
N PRO A 372 -3.71 3.55 17.35
CA PRO A 372 -2.81 4.61 16.91
C PRO A 372 -1.33 4.28 17.04
N ASN A 373 -0.97 3.11 17.55
CA ASN A 373 0.40 2.83 17.98
C ASN A 373 1.28 2.25 16.88
N PHE A 374 0.75 2.08 15.65
CA PHE A 374 1.43 1.35 14.58
C PHE A 374 2.06 0.02 15.05
N ASN A 375 1.47 -0.59 16.10
CA ASN A 375 1.87 -1.91 16.52
C ASN A 375 1.47 -2.89 15.42
N PHE A 376 2.45 -3.31 14.68
CA PHE A 376 2.31 -4.36 13.71
C PHE A 376 2.41 -5.70 14.45
N TYR A 377 1.36 -6.51 14.33
CA TYR A 377 1.37 -7.89 14.80
C TYR A 377 1.50 -8.79 13.58
N PRO A 378 2.74 -9.17 13.20
CA PRO A 378 2.94 -10.09 12.10
C PRO A 378 2.30 -11.44 12.42
N SER A 379 1.63 -12.01 11.44
CA SER A 379 1.04 -13.34 11.50
C SER A 379 1.91 -14.33 10.72
N SER A 380 1.85 -15.61 11.10
CA SER A 380 2.39 -16.71 10.32
C SER A 380 1.46 -17.18 9.20
N GLN A 381 0.21 -16.72 9.20
CA GLN A 381 -0.80 -17.16 8.24
C GLN A 381 -0.41 -16.81 6.81
N VAL A 382 -0.72 -17.74 5.91
CA VAL A 382 -0.55 -17.59 4.46
C VAL A 382 -1.85 -17.94 3.77
N TRP A 383 -2.23 -17.13 2.80
CA TRP A 383 -3.43 -17.35 2.00
C TRP A 383 -3.10 -17.38 0.51
N LEU A 384 -3.76 -18.27 -0.23
CA LEU A 384 -3.68 -18.33 -1.68
C LEU A 384 -5.03 -17.90 -2.26
N LEU A 385 -5.01 -16.84 -3.07
CA LEU A 385 -6.17 -16.38 -3.82
C LEU A 385 -6.13 -17.00 -5.22
N ARG A 386 -7.17 -17.82 -5.54
CA ARG A 386 -7.31 -18.48 -6.84
C ARG A 386 -8.31 -17.73 -7.70
N PHE A 387 -7.87 -17.25 -8.85
CA PHE A 387 -8.72 -16.53 -9.79
C PHE A 387 -9.20 -17.47 -10.89
N ASN A 388 -10.45 -17.95 -10.77
CA ASN A 388 -11.04 -18.84 -11.77
C ASN A 388 -11.22 -18.10 -13.10
N THR A 389 -10.65 -18.63 -14.15
CA THR A 389 -10.74 -18.07 -15.52
C THR A 389 -12.13 -18.29 -16.14
N ASP A 390 -12.89 -19.29 -15.66
CA ASP A 390 -14.18 -19.69 -16.25
C ASP A 390 -15.38 -18.88 -15.76
N ASP A 391 -15.29 -18.24 -14.59
CA ASP A 391 -16.42 -17.49 -14.00
C ASP A 391 -16.76 -16.20 -14.76
N GLN A 392 -15.81 -15.63 -15.51
CA GLN A 392 -16.09 -14.44 -16.33
C GLN A 392 -16.95 -14.72 -17.56
N ALA A 393 -16.82 -15.91 -18.18
CA ALA A 393 -17.65 -16.30 -19.31
C ALA A 393 -19.12 -16.52 -18.88
N ALA A 394 -19.33 -16.99 -17.66
CA ALA A 394 -20.67 -17.22 -17.11
C ALA A 394 -21.38 -15.92 -16.71
N SER A 395 -20.66 -14.91 -16.20
CA SER A 395 -21.24 -13.64 -15.76
C SER A 395 -21.74 -12.77 -16.93
N VAL A 396 -21.00 -12.77 -18.04
CA VAL A 396 -21.40 -12.00 -19.24
C VAL A 396 -22.61 -12.62 -19.93
N SER A 397 -22.76 -13.96 -19.91
CA SER A 397 -23.90 -14.63 -20.52
C SER A 397 -25.17 -14.54 -19.68
N SER A 398 -25.09 -14.47 -18.34
CA SER A 398 -26.25 -14.39 -17.45
C SER A 398 -26.92 -13.02 -17.45
N HIS A 399 -26.17 -11.92 -17.70
CA HIS A 399 -26.72 -10.57 -17.72
C HIS A 399 -27.74 -10.32 -18.84
N HIS A 400 -27.59 -10.99 -20.00
CA HIS A 400 -28.56 -10.84 -21.09
C HIS A 400 -29.91 -11.48 -20.78
N TYR A 401 -29.95 -12.59 -20.08
CA TYR A 401 -31.23 -13.22 -19.70
C TYR A 401 -31.95 -12.48 -18.58
N TRP A 402 -31.22 -11.87 -17.65
CA TRP A 402 -31.82 -11.02 -16.60
C TRP A 402 -32.38 -9.70 -17.14
N LEU A 403 -31.76 -9.10 -18.16
CA LEU A 403 -32.29 -7.90 -18.82
C LEU A 403 -33.65 -8.17 -19.51
N TRP A 404 -33.82 -9.30 -20.17
CA TRP A 404 -35.09 -9.68 -20.77
C TRP A 404 -36.12 -10.08 -19.72
N GLY A 405 -35.75 -10.79 -18.67
CA GLY A 405 -36.62 -11.13 -17.56
C GLY A 405 -37.08 -9.92 -16.76
N SER A 406 -36.22 -8.93 -16.53
CA SER A 406 -36.56 -7.69 -15.82
C SER A 406 -37.45 -6.77 -16.66
N LEU A 407 -37.30 -6.76 -17.98
CA LEU A 407 -38.20 -5.99 -18.88
C LEU A 407 -39.65 -6.53 -18.84
N VAL A 408 -39.81 -7.85 -18.82
CA VAL A 408 -41.13 -8.50 -18.71
C VAL A 408 -41.75 -8.25 -17.33
N LEU A 409 -40.92 -8.30 -16.26
CA LEU A 409 -41.38 -8.02 -14.90
C LEU A 409 -41.72 -6.54 -14.70
N ALA A 410 -40.94 -5.61 -15.29
CA ALA A 410 -41.23 -4.17 -15.24
C ALA A 410 -42.56 -3.80 -15.92
N VAL A 411 -42.88 -4.44 -17.04
CA VAL A 411 -44.18 -4.25 -17.72
C VAL A 411 -45.32 -4.77 -16.86
N LEU A 412 -45.15 -5.92 -16.18
CA LEU A 412 -46.15 -6.45 -15.25
C LEU A 412 -46.32 -5.57 -14.00
N VAL A 413 -45.24 -5.01 -13.45
CA VAL A 413 -45.27 -4.10 -12.29
C VAL A 413 -45.92 -2.76 -12.66
N LEU A 414 -45.67 -2.22 -13.85
CA LEU A 414 -46.32 -0.98 -14.32
C LEU A 414 -47.82 -1.11 -14.49
N VAL A 415 -48.31 -2.30 -14.84
CA VAL A 415 -49.75 -2.57 -14.89
C VAL A 415 -50.38 -2.65 -13.49
N VAL A 416 -49.61 -3.14 -12.49
CA VAL A 416 -50.07 -3.22 -11.09
C VAL A 416 -50.00 -1.86 -10.38
N ILE A 417 -48.98 -1.04 -10.69
CA ILE A 417 -48.81 0.30 -10.07
C ILE A 417 -49.83 1.31 -10.58
N GLY A 418 -50.35 1.16 -11.80
CA GLY A 418 -51.40 1.99 -12.32
C GLY A 418 -52.71 1.93 -11.51
N VAL A 419 -52.88 0.92 -10.67
CA VAL A 419 -54.09 0.72 -9.83
C VAL A 419 -53.89 1.21 -8.37
N ALA A 420 -52.64 1.50 -7.92
CA ALA A 420 -52.35 1.70 -6.49
C ALA A 420 -51.90 3.13 -6.09
N GLN A 421 -51.86 4.10 -6.98
CA GLN A 421 -51.42 5.45 -6.62
C GLN A 421 -52.50 6.35 -6.02
N ARG A 422 -52.69 6.26 -4.72
CA ARG A 422 -53.17 7.38 -3.87
C ARG A 422 -52.66 7.23 -2.45
N LYS A 423 -51.41 7.70 -2.16
CA LYS A 423 -51.00 8.29 -0.86
C LYS A 423 -49.55 8.80 -0.93
N LYS A 424 -49.38 10.08 -0.57
CA LYS A 424 -48.06 10.74 -0.46
C LYS A 424 -47.28 10.25 0.77
N PRO A 425 -45.93 10.11 0.70
CA PRO A 425 -45.11 10.12 1.89
C PRO A 425 -44.28 11.42 2.01
N SER A 426 -44.03 11.79 3.26
CA SER A 426 -43.27 12.95 3.69
C SER A 426 -41.75 12.71 3.57
N LEU A 427 -41.02 13.73 3.17
CA LEU A 427 -39.56 13.77 3.13
C LEU A 427 -38.96 13.67 4.53
N LYS A 428 -38.07 12.71 4.73
CA LYS A 428 -37.07 12.72 5.81
C LYS A 428 -35.68 13.03 5.22
N SER A 429 -35.03 14.01 5.84
CA SER A 429 -33.68 14.47 5.56
C SER A 429 -32.68 13.34 5.78
N GLU A 430 -31.87 13.03 4.77
CA GLU A 430 -30.72 12.13 4.86
C GLU A 430 -29.54 12.85 5.50
N ARG A 431 -28.98 12.25 6.54
CA ARG A 431 -27.67 12.60 7.11
C ARG A 431 -26.58 11.95 6.27
N ALA A 432 -25.51 12.71 6.01
CA ALA A 432 -24.28 12.21 5.39
C ALA A 432 -23.66 11.04 6.19
N PRO A 433 -22.92 10.13 5.54
CA PRO A 433 -22.28 8.99 6.21
C PRO A 433 -21.27 9.45 7.27
N GLN A 434 -21.31 8.83 8.43
CA GLN A 434 -20.52 9.18 9.63
C GLN A 434 -18.99 9.02 9.41
N SER A 435 -18.54 8.16 8.47
CA SER A 435 -17.14 7.85 8.22
C SER A 435 -16.31 9.02 7.68
N ASP A 436 -16.86 9.78 6.73
CA ASP A 436 -16.11 10.88 6.08
C ASP A 436 -15.89 12.05 7.05
N VAL A 437 -16.80 12.22 8.01
CA VAL A 437 -16.71 13.24 9.07
C VAL A 437 -15.66 12.86 10.11
N ASP A 438 -15.53 11.57 10.44
CA ASP A 438 -14.53 11.07 11.40
C ASP A 438 -13.11 11.17 10.81
N ASP A 439 -12.92 10.91 9.51
CA ASP A 439 -11.61 11.00 8.84
C ASP A 439 -11.12 12.45 8.73
N GLU A 440 -11.98 13.39 8.33
CA GLU A 440 -11.64 14.81 8.30
C GLU A 440 -11.30 15.34 9.71
N LEU A 441 -12.06 14.90 10.69
CA LEU A 441 -11.85 15.28 12.08
C LEU A 441 -10.51 14.74 12.62
N MET A 442 -10.17 13.49 12.31
CA MET A 442 -8.88 12.89 12.69
C MET A 442 -7.70 13.57 12.02
N GLN A 443 -7.85 13.99 10.77
CA GLN A 443 -6.81 14.75 10.08
C GLN A 443 -6.57 16.11 10.76
N ARG A 444 -7.62 16.83 11.09
CA ARG A 444 -7.55 18.10 11.83
C ARG A 444 -6.94 17.91 13.23
N LEU A 445 -7.33 16.85 13.93
CA LEU A 445 -6.75 16.50 15.23
C LEU A 445 -5.26 16.20 15.12
N SER A 446 -4.85 15.40 14.13
CA SER A 446 -3.44 15.06 13.92
C SER A 446 -2.58 16.28 13.57
N GLN A 447 -3.11 17.21 12.77
CA GLN A 447 -2.45 18.50 12.50
C GLN A 447 -2.30 19.35 13.76
N LEU A 448 -3.34 19.44 14.59
CA LEU A 448 -3.30 20.14 15.86
C LEU A 448 -2.24 19.56 16.80
N MET A 449 -2.18 18.23 16.90
CA MET A 449 -1.19 17.51 17.71
C MET A 449 0.25 17.75 17.23
N ALA A 450 0.47 17.77 15.92
CA ALA A 450 1.80 17.97 15.34
C ALA A 450 2.28 19.42 15.43
N GLN A 451 1.40 20.41 15.19
CA GLN A 451 1.76 21.82 15.10
C GLN A 451 1.85 22.49 16.47
N GLU A 452 0.87 22.26 17.32
CA GLU A 452 0.76 22.95 18.61
C GLU A 452 1.26 22.12 19.80
N LYS A 453 1.50 20.83 19.60
CA LYS A 453 1.97 19.88 20.62
C LYS A 453 1.20 19.97 21.96
N PRO A 454 -0.14 20.00 21.95
CA PRO A 454 -0.93 20.18 23.18
C PRO A 454 -0.70 19.06 24.20
N TYR A 455 -0.22 17.90 23.76
CA TYR A 455 0.13 16.75 24.59
C TYR A 455 1.25 17.05 25.60
N LEU A 456 2.04 18.12 25.40
CA LEU A 456 3.07 18.53 26.37
C LEU A 456 2.46 19.10 27.66
N ASN A 457 1.20 19.51 27.63
CA ASN A 457 0.48 19.84 28.85
C ASN A 457 0.04 18.58 29.59
N SER A 458 0.59 18.34 30.79
CA SER A 458 0.27 17.15 31.61
C SER A 458 -1.20 17.07 32.02
N GLU A 459 -1.91 18.21 32.11
CA GLU A 459 -3.32 18.34 32.50
C GLU A 459 -4.29 18.33 31.30
N LEU A 460 -3.83 18.02 30.08
CA LEU A 460 -4.64 18.03 28.87
C LEU A 460 -5.86 17.11 29.00
N LYS A 461 -7.03 17.69 28.78
CA LYS A 461 -8.33 16.98 28.79
C LYS A 461 -8.89 16.85 27.38
N VAL A 462 -9.76 15.89 27.18
CA VAL A 462 -10.47 15.72 25.90
C VAL A 462 -11.30 16.95 25.55
N SER A 463 -11.84 17.66 26.56
CA SER A 463 -12.58 18.94 26.35
C SER A 463 -11.72 19.99 25.68
N ASP A 464 -10.45 20.09 26.06
CA ASP A 464 -9.56 21.15 25.58
C ASP A 464 -9.28 20.99 24.08
N LEU A 465 -9.15 19.78 23.59
CA LEU A 465 -9.02 19.50 22.15
C LEU A 465 -10.37 19.58 21.43
N ALA A 466 -11.44 19.14 22.07
CA ALA A 466 -12.79 19.23 21.49
C ALA A 466 -13.21 20.68 21.23
N ASP A 467 -12.94 21.57 22.21
CA ASP A 467 -13.23 23.01 22.08
C ASP A 467 -12.42 23.64 20.94
N ARG A 468 -11.14 23.29 20.78
CA ARG A 468 -10.29 23.76 19.67
C ARG A 468 -10.76 23.27 18.30
N LEU A 469 -11.33 22.09 18.25
CA LEU A 469 -11.87 21.50 17.02
C LEU A 469 -13.31 21.90 16.74
N GLY A 470 -13.99 22.57 17.70
CA GLY A 470 -15.37 23.02 17.58
C GLY A 470 -16.39 21.88 17.64
N ILE A 471 -16.09 20.82 18.42
CA ILE A 471 -16.96 19.64 18.55
C ILE A 471 -17.18 19.27 20.03
N SER A 472 -18.09 18.34 20.28
CA SER A 472 -18.28 17.83 21.66
C SER A 472 -17.17 16.84 22.05
N SER A 473 -16.81 16.82 23.36
CA SER A 473 -15.85 15.85 23.91
C SER A 473 -16.27 14.39 23.66
N ARG A 474 -17.58 14.14 23.60
CA ARG A 474 -18.12 12.82 23.25
C ARG A 474 -17.79 12.44 21.81
N ASN A 475 -18.08 13.33 20.86
CA ASN A 475 -17.80 13.10 19.44
C ASN A 475 -16.30 12.90 19.20
N LEU A 476 -15.45 13.71 19.85
CA LEU A 476 -14.01 13.53 19.76
C LEU A 476 -13.56 12.19 20.31
N SER A 477 -14.09 11.77 21.46
CA SER A 477 -13.76 10.46 22.06
C SER A 477 -14.24 9.29 21.21
N GLU A 478 -15.42 9.40 20.59
CA GLU A 478 -15.97 8.41 19.67
C GLU A 478 -15.14 8.38 18.38
N CYS A 479 -14.79 9.51 17.80
CA CYS A 479 -13.92 9.61 16.63
C CYS A 479 -12.55 8.98 16.89
N ILE A 480 -11.87 9.33 17.99
CA ILE A 480 -10.58 8.73 18.38
C ILE A 480 -10.73 7.21 18.54
N ARG A 481 -11.79 6.74 19.17
CA ARG A 481 -12.02 5.30 19.38
C ARG A 481 -12.30 4.59 18.04
N ASN A 482 -13.14 5.15 17.21
CA ASN A 482 -13.51 4.58 15.92
C ASN A 482 -12.32 4.52 14.96
N SER A 483 -11.53 5.62 14.90
CA SER A 483 -10.40 5.75 13.99
C SER A 483 -9.12 5.07 14.51
N THR A 484 -8.96 4.89 15.84
CA THR A 484 -7.70 4.44 16.44
C THR A 484 -7.82 3.23 17.36
N GLY A 485 -9.03 2.82 17.70
CA GLY A 485 -9.27 1.76 18.68
C GLY A 485 -8.91 2.13 20.13
N ASN A 486 -8.41 3.34 20.38
CA ASN A 486 -7.86 3.73 21.67
C ASN A 486 -8.73 4.71 22.45
N THR A 487 -8.48 4.76 23.74
CA THR A 487 -8.98 5.85 24.57
C THR A 487 -8.21 7.14 24.31
N PHE A 488 -8.82 8.29 24.58
CA PHE A 488 -8.14 9.59 24.52
C PHE A 488 -6.80 9.61 25.26
N THR A 489 -6.74 9.02 26.46
CA THR A 489 -5.52 8.97 27.27
C THR A 489 -4.41 8.20 26.60
N ASN A 490 -4.71 7.05 26.00
CA ASN A 490 -3.72 6.25 25.28
C ASN A 490 -3.26 6.96 24.00
N PHE A 491 -4.17 7.61 23.30
CA PHE A 491 -3.86 8.42 22.13
C PHE A 491 -2.87 9.56 22.47
N VAL A 492 -3.11 10.32 23.54
CA VAL A 492 -2.19 11.37 23.99
C VAL A 492 -0.86 10.81 24.47
N ASN A 493 -0.86 9.70 25.20
CA ASN A 493 0.37 9.08 25.69
C ASN A 493 1.29 8.61 24.57
N ALA A 494 0.74 8.22 23.41
CA ALA A 494 1.54 7.87 22.24
C ALA A 494 2.42 9.04 21.81
N TYR A 495 1.85 10.22 21.63
CA TYR A 495 2.60 11.42 21.29
C TYR A 495 3.64 11.81 22.34
N ARG A 496 3.31 11.64 23.62
CA ARG A 496 4.22 11.94 24.74
C ARG A 496 5.45 11.02 24.75
N ILE A 497 5.27 9.72 24.47
CA ILE A 497 6.39 8.77 24.39
C ILE A 497 7.27 9.07 23.19
N GLU A 498 6.68 9.40 22.05
CA GLU A 498 7.45 9.78 20.86
C GLU A 498 8.28 11.05 21.11
N GLU A 499 7.71 12.05 21.75
CA GLU A 499 8.44 13.26 22.17
C GLU A 499 9.58 12.93 23.14
N ALA A 500 9.34 12.04 24.12
CA ALA A 500 10.36 11.58 25.05
C ALA A 500 11.54 10.90 24.35
N MET A 501 11.26 10.02 23.39
CA MET A 501 12.28 9.37 22.57
C MET A 501 13.06 10.38 21.74
N GLN A 502 12.37 11.35 21.14
CA GLN A 502 13.01 12.41 20.36
C GLN A 502 13.92 13.28 21.22
N LEU A 503 13.48 13.67 22.42
CA LEU A 503 14.30 14.43 23.38
C LEU A 503 15.57 13.67 23.77
N MET A 504 15.48 12.38 24.06
CA MET A 504 16.63 11.55 24.41
C MET A 504 17.60 11.35 23.23
N ARG A 505 17.11 11.34 21.99
CA ARG A 505 17.95 11.32 20.78
C ARG A 505 18.68 12.64 20.56
N GLN A 506 18.00 13.77 20.71
CA GLN A 506 18.57 15.10 20.51
C GLN A 506 19.56 15.48 21.61
N GLN A 507 19.29 15.04 22.83
CA GLN A 507 20.10 15.35 24.01
C GLN A 507 20.40 14.04 24.79
N PRO A 508 21.44 13.29 24.39
CA PRO A 508 21.73 11.98 24.98
C PRO A 508 22.01 12.00 26.50
N ASP A 509 22.44 13.15 27.04
CA ASP A 509 22.77 13.33 28.45
C ASP A 509 21.64 13.96 29.29
N ILE A 510 20.50 14.24 28.67
CA ILE A 510 19.34 14.80 29.38
C ILE A 510 18.92 13.88 30.54
N LYS A 511 18.60 14.45 31.69
CA LYS A 511 18.10 13.66 32.82
C LYS A 511 16.73 13.08 32.51
N ILE A 512 16.49 11.81 32.90
CA ILE A 512 15.16 11.19 32.69
C ILE A 512 14.04 12.00 33.34
N THR A 513 14.32 12.66 34.46
CA THR A 513 13.40 13.59 35.10
C THR A 513 12.98 14.74 34.21
N GLU A 514 13.91 15.30 33.45
CA GLU A 514 13.64 16.35 32.47
C GLU A 514 12.88 15.78 31.26
N VAL A 515 13.24 14.57 30.81
CA VAL A 515 12.57 13.91 29.68
C VAL A 515 11.08 13.75 29.94
N PHE A 516 10.68 13.16 31.07
CA PHE A 516 9.26 12.90 31.31
C PHE A 516 8.46 14.19 31.51
N LEU A 517 9.05 15.20 32.18
CA LEU A 517 8.39 16.50 32.35
C LEU A 517 8.23 17.22 31.01
N SER A 518 9.28 17.27 30.20
CA SER A 518 9.28 17.96 28.90
C SER A 518 8.43 17.26 27.86
N SER A 519 8.16 15.97 28.03
CA SER A 519 7.25 15.19 27.16
C SER A 519 5.79 15.17 27.66
N GLY A 520 5.47 15.93 28.71
CA GLY A 520 4.09 16.14 29.18
C GLY A 520 3.55 15.10 30.15
N PHE A 521 4.40 14.27 30.79
CA PHE A 521 3.97 13.40 31.87
C PHE A 521 3.97 14.10 33.23
N ALA A 522 2.92 13.87 34.02
CA ALA A 522 2.79 14.48 35.34
C ALA A 522 3.68 13.83 36.41
N ASN A 523 4.04 12.53 36.23
CA ASN A 523 4.87 11.83 37.20
C ASN A 523 5.70 10.70 36.55
N GLU A 524 6.83 10.43 37.19
CA GLU A 524 7.84 9.48 36.71
C GLU A 524 7.32 8.04 36.66
N THR A 525 6.57 7.59 37.67
CA THR A 525 6.05 6.21 37.70
C THR A 525 5.14 5.90 36.53
N THR A 526 4.26 6.85 36.17
CA THR A 526 3.38 6.71 35.01
C THR A 526 4.19 6.72 33.71
N PHE A 527 5.18 7.60 33.59
CA PHE A 527 6.08 7.64 32.46
C PHE A 527 6.80 6.32 32.24
N PHE A 528 7.50 5.79 33.27
CA PHE A 528 8.25 4.52 33.15
C PHE A 528 7.34 3.36 32.75
N ARG A 529 6.17 3.27 33.37
CA ARG A 529 5.21 2.19 33.08
C ARG A 529 4.71 2.27 31.63
N ILE A 530 4.36 3.48 31.17
CA ILE A 530 3.83 3.70 29.83
C ILE A 530 4.96 3.56 28.80
N PHE A 531 6.14 4.11 29.07
CA PHE A 531 7.31 3.99 28.21
C PHE A 531 7.68 2.52 27.99
N LYS A 532 7.75 1.72 29.07
CA LYS A 532 8.03 0.29 28.97
C LYS A 532 6.93 -0.46 28.22
N ALA A 533 5.66 -0.13 28.44
CA ALA A 533 4.55 -0.72 27.72
C ALA A 533 4.58 -0.40 26.22
N PHE A 534 5.14 0.76 25.86
CA PHE A 534 5.20 1.27 24.49
C PHE A 534 6.42 0.76 23.72
N THR A 535 7.58 0.74 24.37
CA THR A 535 8.88 0.42 23.74
C THR A 535 9.43 -0.96 24.08
N GLY A 536 8.79 -1.68 25.02
CA GLY A 536 9.31 -2.93 25.56
C GLY A 536 10.45 -2.75 26.59
N MET A 537 11.03 -1.56 26.71
CA MET A 537 12.22 -1.26 27.51
C MET A 537 11.93 -0.13 28.50
N THR A 538 12.71 -0.06 29.57
CA THR A 538 12.72 1.14 30.41
C THR A 538 13.39 2.31 29.68
N PRO A 539 13.10 3.58 30.04
CA PRO A 539 13.75 4.74 29.42
C PRO A 539 15.28 4.70 29.49
N ASN A 540 15.83 4.14 30.57
CA ASN A 540 17.28 4.01 30.73
C ASN A 540 17.89 2.93 29.84
N GLU A 541 17.24 1.79 29.73
CA GLU A 541 17.63 0.71 28.81
C GLU A 541 17.58 1.20 27.37
N TRP A 542 16.49 1.83 26.98
CA TRP A 542 16.31 2.39 25.65
C TRP A 542 17.40 3.42 25.31
N ARG A 543 17.68 4.35 26.23
CA ARG A 543 18.76 5.34 26.04
C ARG A 543 20.15 4.70 25.93
N SER A 544 20.40 3.62 26.67
CA SER A 544 21.68 2.90 26.60
C SER A 544 21.88 2.25 25.25
N THR A 545 20.83 1.66 24.67
CA THR A 545 20.84 1.08 23.33
C THR A 545 21.10 2.15 22.25
N GLU A 546 20.47 3.32 22.37
CA GLU A 546 20.71 4.45 21.47
C GLU A 546 22.15 4.99 21.55
N ARG A 547 22.78 4.94 22.73
CA ARG A 547 24.19 5.37 22.93
C ARG A 547 25.18 4.36 22.37
N THR A 548 24.95 3.07 22.57
CA THR A 548 25.85 2.01 22.06
C THR A 548 25.88 2.02 20.53
N GLY A 549 24.75 2.25 19.89
CA GLY A 549 24.69 2.39 18.43
C GLY A 549 25.41 3.62 17.87
N ARG A 550 25.69 4.66 18.69
CA ARG A 550 26.45 5.87 18.27
C ARG A 550 27.95 5.78 18.51
N HIS A 551 28.43 4.86 19.34
CA HIS A 551 29.87 4.70 19.62
C HIS A 551 30.57 3.68 18.71
N GLU A 552 29.82 3.01 17.86
CA GLU A 552 30.34 2.11 16.83
C GLU A 552 30.39 2.75 15.42
N GLU A 553 30.11 4.07 15.33
CA GLU A 553 30.29 4.87 14.11
C GLU A 553 31.68 5.49 14.01
#